data_96e3e594742e62cc6a8380ef8d08ccfb
#
_entry.id   96e3e594742e62cc6a8380ef8d08ccfb
#
_cell.length_a   1.000
_cell.length_b   1.000
_cell.length_c   1.000
_cell.angle_alpha   90.00
_cell.angle_beta   90.00
_cell.angle_gamma   90.00
#
_symmetry.space_group_name_H-M   'P 1'
#
loop_
_entity.id
_entity.type
_entity.pdbx_description
1 polymer ?
#
loop_
_entity_poly.entity_id
_entity_poly.type
_entity_poly.pdbx_seq_one_letter_code
_entity_poly.pdbx_strand_id
1 'polypeptide(L)'
;MFSMAKSSKVNIFNQNNFDHCNAWPFQEARKLIERIKKLPEEKTIIFETGYGPSGLPHIGTFCEVFRTNLVRKAFTLLTNRQSKLICFSDDMDGLRKIPTNVPNQANMSKFIGQPLTQVPDPFETHTSFGEHNNSRLRSFLDSFNFEYDFLSATECYKSGIFDKALIKVLDRYDEIKNTILPTLGEERRKTYSPFLPICQNSGKVLEVSIIETDQNNGTVSYLDPTNQEKITVPVTGGSCKLQWKCDWAMRWSALGVDYEMAGKDLIDSVVLSSKINRKIDSSPPEGFNDELLLDQNGEKISKSKGNGLTIEEWLKYGPQESLSYFM
;
A
#
# COMPACT_ATOMS: atom_id res chain seq x y z
N MET A 1 14.36 55.43 14.44
CA MET A 1 15.20 54.22 14.67
C MET A 1 14.34 53.25 15.47
N PHE A 2 13.52 52.42 14.84
CA PHE A 2 12.67 51.43 15.53
C PHE A 2 13.42 50.09 15.48
N SER A 3 13.81 49.63 16.69
CA SER A 3 14.41 48.30 16.90
C SER A 3 13.34 47.24 16.68
N MET A 4 13.50 46.41 15.65
CA MET A 4 12.72 45.19 15.47
C MET A 4 13.13 44.18 16.55
N ALA A 5 12.24 43.95 17.50
CA ALA A 5 12.38 42.86 18.46
C ALA A 5 12.41 41.54 17.71
N LYS A 6 13.52 40.79 17.80
CA LYS A 6 13.60 39.38 17.34
C LYS A 6 12.58 38.56 18.13
N SER A 7 11.54 38.13 17.47
CA SER A 7 10.62 37.12 17.98
C SER A 7 11.44 35.85 18.30
N SER A 8 11.74 35.64 19.56
CA SER A 8 12.23 34.34 20.05
C SER A 8 11.10 33.33 19.82
N LYS A 9 11.29 32.39 18.88
CA LYS A 9 10.45 31.18 18.81
C LYS A 9 10.53 30.53 20.19
N VAL A 10 9.49 30.71 20.99
CA VAL A 10 9.33 29.95 22.22
C VAL A 10 9.25 28.48 21.81
N ASN A 11 10.25 27.72 22.19
CA ASN A 11 10.27 26.28 21.98
C ASN A 11 9.28 25.68 22.99
N ILE A 12 7.98 25.67 22.62
CA ILE A 12 6.86 25.25 23.48
C ILE A 12 6.93 23.74 23.76
N PHE A 13 7.74 23.00 23.00
CA PHE A 13 7.86 21.56 23.09
C PHE A 13 9.14 21.18 23.86
N ASN A 14 9.02 21.08 25.18
CA ASN A 14 10.04 20.42 25.99
C ASN A 14 9.86 18.91 25.83
N GLN A 15 10.88 18.17 25.37
CA GLN A 15 10.88 16.74 25.12
C GLN A 15 10.35 15.94 26.32
N ASN A 16 10.66 16.37 27.54
CA ASN A 16 10.17 15.79 28.81
C ASN A 16 8.62 15.77 28.94
N ASN A 17 7.90 16.60 28.18
CA ASN A 17 6.44 16.64 28.24
C ASN A 17 5.78 15.48 27.50
N PHE A 18 6.50 14.80 26.61
CA PHE A 18 5.97 13.71 25.79
C PHE A 18 6.25 12.32 26.36
N ASP A 19 7.23 12.18 27.25
CA ASP A 19 7.64 10.90 27.81
C ASP A 19 6.50 10.20 28.58
N HIS A 20 5.60 10.97 29.16
CA HIS A 20 4.43 10.47 29.91
C HIS A 20 3.11 10.61 29.14
N CYS A 21 3.12 11.05 27.88
CA CYS A 21 1.92 11.19 27.08
C CYS A 21 1.30 9.82 26.79
N ASN A 22 0.03 9.62 27.17
CA ASN A 22 -0.70 8.37 26.99
C ASN A 22 -1.62 8.38 25.76
N ALA A 23 -1.55 9.42 24.89
CA ALA A 23 -2.29 9.41 23.63
C ALA A 23 -1.83 8.24 22.76
N TRP A 24 -2.77 7.62 22.03
CA TRP A 24 -2.52 6.40 21.26
C TRP A 24 -1.33 6.50 20.29
N PRO A 25 -1.05 7.62 19.58
CA PRO A 25 0.10 7.69 18.69
C PRO A 25 1.43 7.55 19.43
N PHE A 26 1.51 8.04 20.66
CA PHE A 26 2.70 7.91 21.51
C PHE A 26 2.86 6.49 22.05
N GLN A 27 1.74 5.80 22.33
CA GLN A 27 1.80 4.39 22.73
C GLN A 27 2.33 3.52 21.57
N GLU A 28 1.85 3.74 20.36
CA GLU A 28 2.33 3.04 19.16
C GLU A 28 3.81 3.37 18.85
N ALA A 29 4.18 4.64 18.94
CA ALA A 29 5.57 5.06 18.76
C ALA A 29 6.51 4.36 19.76
N ARG A 30 6.10 4.14 21.01
CA ARG A 30 6.90 3.40 22.01
C ARG A 30 7.07 1.93 21.64
N LYS A 31 6.04 1.26 21.11
CA LYS A 31 6.17 -0.12 20.59
C LYS A 31 7.22 -0.18 19.49
N LEU A 32 7.16 0.76 18.54
CA LEU A 32 8.15 0.87 17.49
C LEU A 32 9.56 1.12 18.04
N ILE A 33 9.71 2.01 19.02
CA ILE A 33 11.00 2.28 19.68
C ILE A 33 11.58 1.01 20.29
N GLU A 34 10.77 0.21 20.98
CA GLU A 34 11.22 -1.07 21.54
C GLU A 34 11.71 -2.04 20.46
N ARG A 35 10.97 -2.14 19.34
CA ARG A 35 11.33 -2.98 18.19
C ARG A 35 12.68 -2.58 17.59
N ILE A 36 12.94 -1.28 17.41
CA ILE A 36 14.10 -0.78 16.70
C ILE A 36 15.37 -0.63 17.57
N LYS A 37 15.30 -0.95 18.87
CA LYS A 37 16.47 -0.86 19.79
C LYS A 37 17.72 -1.59 19.30
N LYS A 38 17.55 -2.65 18.49
CA LYS A 38 18.64 -3.45 17.94
C LYS A 38 19.10 -2.96 16.57
N LEU A 39 18.45 -1.96 16.00
CA LEU A 39 18.82 -1.40 14.69
C LEU A 39 19.84 -0.27 14.88
N PRO A 40 20.75 -0.07 13.92
CA PRO A 40 21.69 1.05 13.93
C PRO A 40 20.97 2.39 14.11
N GLU A 41 21.56 3.30 14.88
CA GLU A 41 20.94 4.61 15.15
C GLU A 41 20.79 5.47 13.90
N GLU A 42 21.70 5.33 12.95
CA GLU A 42 21.71 6.02 11.66
C GLU A 42 20.66 5.48 10.67
N LYS A 43 20.07 4.30 10.92
CA LYS A 43 19.02 3.77 10.04
C LYS A 43 17.81 4.69 10.06
N THR A 44 17.41 5.19 8.90
CA THR A 44 16.12 5.87 8.70
C THR A 44 14.98 4.89 8.93
N ILE A 45 14.01 5.25 9.76
CA ILE A 45 12.84 4.43 10.08
C ILE A 45 11.74 4.67 9.05
N ILE A 46 11.27 3.60 8.44
CA ILE A 46 10.31 3.64 7.34
C ILE A 46 8.91 3.34 7.85
N PHE A 47 8.04 4.32 7.69
CA PHE A 47 6.59 4.19 7.84
C PHE A 47 5.96 4.01 6.47
N GLU A 48 4.98 3.14 6.32
CA GLU A 48 4.28 2.90 5.06
C GLU A 48 2.77 3.01 5.22
N THR A 49 2.11 3.43 4.16
CA THR A 49 0.66 3.29 3.97
C THR A 49 0.40 2.75 2.58
N GLY A 50 -0.49 1.77 2.45
CA GLY A 50 -0.89 1.18 1.17
C GLY A 50 -2.17 1.81 0.62
N TYR A 51 -2.23 2.00 -0.70
CA TYR A 51 -3.37 2.57 -1.40
C TYR A 51 -3.63 1.85 -2.72
N GLY A 52 -4.83 1.31 -2.91
CA GLY A 52 -5.25 0.76 -4.22
C GLY A 52 -5.99 1.81 -5.04
N PRO A 53 -5.47 2.29 -6.19
CA PRO A 53 -6.08 3.34 -7.02
C PRO A 53 -7.18 2.79 -7.95
N SER A 54 -7.95 1.81 -7.49
CA SER A 54 -9.06 1.19 -8.22
C SER A 54 -10.38 1.97 -8.17
N GLY A 55 -10.37 3.16 -7.60
CA GLY A 55 -11.49 4.10 -7.47
C GLY A 55 -11.04 5.39 -6.83
N LEU A 56 -11.91 6.40 -6.82
CA LEU A 56 -11.60 7.72 -6.26
C LEU A 56 -11.19 7.62 -4.79
N PRO A 57 -10.13 8.34 -4.36
CA PRO A 57 -9.76 8.41 -2.96
C PRO A 57 -10.87 9.08 -2.13
N HIS A 58 -11.07 8.60 -0.92
CA HIS A 58 -12.07 9.09 0.02
C HIS A 58 -11.46 9.30 1.41
N ILE A 59 -12.25 9.80 2.37
CA ILE A 59 -11.77 10.09 3.73
C ILE A 59 -11.10 8.89 4.41
N GLY A 60 -11.52 7.64 4.10
CA GLY A 60 -10.86 6.44 4.63
C GLY A 60 -9.42 6.29 4.16
N THR A 61 -9.13 6.63 2.89
CA THR A 61 -7.76 6.64 2.37
C THR A 61 -6.91 7.71 3.06
N PHE A 62 -7.49 8.89 3.29
CA PHE A 62 -6.83 9.96 4.04
C PHE A 62 -6.54 9.54 5.48
N CYS A 63 -7.51 8.89 6.13
CA CYS A 63 -7.40 8.41 7.51
C CYS A 63 -6.16 7.52 7.73
N GLU A 64 -5.92 6.57 6.83
CA GLU A 64 -4.75 5.68 6.91
C GLU A 64 -3.44 6.47 6.88
N VAL A 65 -3.30 7.41 5.95
CA VAL A 65 -2.10 8.27 5.87
C VAL A 65 -1.99 9.18 7.09
N PHE A 66 -3.10 9.81 7.49
CA PHE A 66 -3.12 10.76 8.61
C PHE A 66 -2.71 10.08 9.91
N ARG A 67 -3.32 8.94 10.24
CA ARG A 67 -3.04 8.19 11.48
C ARG A 67 -1.61 7.66 11.52
N THR A 68 -1.12 7.09 10.41
CA THR A 68 0.29 6.68 10.31
C THR A 68 1.24 7.86 10.51
N ASN A 69 0.92 9.03 9.95
CA ASN A 69 1.73 10.24 10.14
C ASN A 69 1.67 10.78 11.58
N LEU A 70 0.55 10.58 12.30
CA LEU A 70 0.50 10.91 13.75
C LEU A 70 1.48 10.06 14.56
N VAL A 71 1.56 8.75 14.28
CA VAL A 71 2.53 7.86 14.93
C VAL A 71 3.95 8.26 14.56
N ARG A 72 4.21 8.57 13.28
CA ARG A 72 5.52 9.08 12.82
C ARG A 72 5.93 10.36 13.55
N LYS A 73 5.01 11.33 13.69
CA LYS A 73 5.27 12.57 14.44
C LYS A 73 5.56 12.30 15.92
N ALA A 74 4.76 11.43 16.57
CA ALA A 74 5.02 11.02 17.95
C ALA A 74 6.39 10.35 18.10
N PHE A 75 6.75 9.46 17.16
CA PHE A 75 8.05 8.80 17.11
C PHE A 75 9.21 9.83 17.00
N THR A 76 9.09 10.81 16.12
CA THR A 76 10.10 11.86 15.95
C THR A 76 10.24 12.71 17.21
N LEU A 77 9.13 13.02 17.89
CA LEU A 77 9.16 13.77 19.15
C LEU A 77 9.84 12.99 20.31
N LEU A 78 9.72 11.65 20.31
CA LEU A 78 10.31 10.81 21.36
C LEU A 78 11.79 10.45 21.09
N THR A 79 12.24 10.44 19.83
CA THR A 79 13.54 9.82 19.50
C THR A 79 14.53 10.73 18.79
N ASN A 80 14.09 11.80 18.15
CA ASN A 80 14.90 12.60 17.20
C ASN A 80 15.51 11.80 16.03
N ARG A 81 15.10 10.51 15.81
CA ARG A 81 15.61 9.69 14.70
C ARG A 81 14.99 10.12 13.37
N GLN A 82 15.78 9.97 12.31
CA GLN A 82 15.28 10.17 10.95
C GLN A 82 14.17 9.18 10.63
N SER A 83 13.11 9.66 10.04
CA SER A 83 11.99 8.84 9.59
C SER A 83 11.45 9.31 8.25
N LYS A 84 10.91 8.39 7.46
CA LYS A 84 10.23 8.64 6.20
C LYS A 84 8.84 8.01 6.20
N LEU A 85 7.90 8.64 5.53
CA LEU A 85 6.59 8.08 5.24
C LEU A 85 6.52 7.74 3.76
N ILE A 86 6.25 6.49 3.45
CA ILE A 86 5.97 6.01 2.09
C ILE A 86 4.45 5.91 1.91
N CYS A 87 3.94 6.59 0.89
CA CYS A 87 2.59 6.37 0.38
C CYS A 87 2.69 5.49 -0.86
N PHE A 88 2.41 4.20 -0.69
CA PHE A 88 2.55 3.20 -1.73
C PHE A 88 1.25 3.00 -2.50
N SER A 89 1.29 3.09 -3.82
CA SER A 89 0.16 2.85 -4.70
C SER A 89 0.24 1.48 -5.36
N ASP A 90 -0.77 0.63 -5.14
CA ASP A 90 -0.93 -0.68 -5.77
C ASP A 90 -1.45 -0.56 -7.22
N ASP A 91 -0.90 0.38 -8.00
CA ASP A 91 -1.35 0.75 -9.36
C ASP A 91 -1.04 -0.29 -10.44
N MET A 92 -0.24 -1.31 -10.13
CA MET A 92 -0.02 -2.49 -10.97
C MET A 92 -1.13 -3.54 -10.82
N ASP A 93 -2.07 -3.35 -9.89
CA ASP A 93 -3.21 -4.26 -9.76
C ASP A 93 -4.09 -4.23 -11.01
N GLY A 94 -4.57 -5.42 -11.41
CA GLY A 94 -5.53 -5.55 -12.50
C GLY A 94 -6.88 -4.93 -12.15
N LEU A 95 -7.49 -4.20 -13.08
CA LEU A 95 -8.85 -3.70 -12.91
C LEU A 95 -9.82 -4.87 -12.75
N ARG A 96 -10.32 -5.11 -11.54
CA ARG A 96 -11.23 -6.23 -11.24
C ARG A 96 -12.69 -5.86 -11.41
N LYS A 97 -13.04 -4.62 -11.12
CA LYS A 97 -14.42 -4.12 -11.13
C LYS A 97 -14.41 -2.64 -11.50
N ILE A 98 -15.39 -2.24 -12.29
CA ILE A 98 -15.57 -0.83 -12.66
C ILE A 98 -16.31 -0.13 -11.52
N PRO A 99 -15.77 0.98 -10.96
CA PRO A 99 -16.49 1.77 -9.97
C PRO A 99 -17.79 2.37 -10.55
N THR A 100 -18.81 2.50 -9.71
CA THR A 100 -20.11 3.04 -10.12
C THR A 100 -20.11 4.56 -10.28
N ASN A 101 -19.14 5.24 -9.69
CA ASN A 101 -19.03 6.70 -9.63
C ASN A 101 -18.00 7.29 -10.62
N VAL A 102 -17.74 6.59 -11.72
CA VAL A 102 -16.87 7.07 -12.80
C VAL A 102 -17.65 7.22 -14.11
N PRO A 103 -17.30 8.17 -15.00
CA PRO A 103 -17.90 8.27 -16.33
C PRO A 103 -17.40 7.16 -17.25
N ASN A 104 -17.96 7.05 -18.45
CA ASN A 104 -17.50 6.16 -19.53
C ASN A 104 -17.32 4.68 -19.15
N GLN A 105 -18.11 4.17 -18.21
CA GLN A 105 -18.01 2.80 -17.66
C GLN A 105 -18.01 1.71 -18.75
N ALA A 106 -18.82 1.87 -19.81
CA ALA A 106 -18.92 0.91 -20.90
C ALA A 106 -17.56 0.68 -21.61
N ASN A 107 -16.76 1.74 -21.76
CA ASN A 107 -15.42 1.64 -22.36
C ASN A 107 -14.43 0.94 -21.43
N MET A 108 -14.56 1.13 -20.11
CA MET A 108 -13.66 0.51 -19.13
C MET A 108 -13.79 -1.01 -19.09
N SER A 109 -14.94 -1.58 -19.50
CA SER A 109 -15.17 -3.04 -19.48
C SER A 109 -14.17 -3.81 -20.32
N LYS A 110 -13.63 -3.22 -21.38
CA LYS A 110 -12.63 -3.80 -22.28
C LYS A 110 -11.27 -3.99 -21.59
N PHE A 111 -11.03 -3.24 -20.51
CA PHE A 111 -9.76 -3.22 -19.79
C PHE A 111 -9.77 -4.02 -18.49
N ILE A 112 -10.84 -4.78 -18.22
CA ILE A 112 -10.88 -5.70 -17.07
C ILE A 112 -9.68 -6.63 -17.12
N GLY A 113 -8.95 -6.70 -16.02
CA GLY A 113 -7.71 -7.47 -15.85
C GLY A 113 -6.43 -6.70 -16.19
N GLN A 114 -6.49 -5.56 -16.85
CA GLN A 114 -5.29 -4.76 -17.12
C GLN A 114 -4.83 -4.01 -15.86
N PRO A 115 -3.50 -3.80 -15.68
CA PRO A 115 -2.97 -2.92 -14.64
C PRO A 115 -3.64 -1.54 -14.67
N LEU A 116 -3.92 -0.97 -13.51
CA LEU A 116 -4.61 0.34 -13.42
C LEU A 116 -3.86 1.45 -14.15
N THR A 117 -2.53 1.35 -14.27
CA THR A 117 -1.69 2.24 -15.08
C THR A 117 -1.86 2.08 -16.59
N GLN A 118 -2.52 1.03 -17.05
CA GLN A 118 -2.81 0.80 -18.48
C GLN A 118 -4.31 0.93 -18.81
N VAL A 119 -5.16 1.13 -17.81
CA VAL A 119 -6.58 1.43 -18.01
C VAL A 119 -6.70 2.90 -18.39
N PRO A 120 -7.29 3.27 -19.55
CA PRO A 120 -7.52 4.66 -19.90
C PRO A 120 -8.29 5.42 -18.82
N ASP A 121 -7.93 6.68 -18.60
CA ASP A 121 -8.63 7.54 -17.65
C ASP A 121 -10.06 7.82 -18.13
N PRO A 122 -11.12 7.39 -17.41
CA PRO A 122 -12.49 7.65 -17.81
C PRO A 122 -12.87 9.15 -17.74
N PHE A 123 -12.09 9.97 -17.05
CA PHE A 123 -12.25 11.41 -16.93
C PHE A 123 -11.49 12.19 -18.01
N GLU A 124 -10.62 11.53 -18.79
CA GLU A 124 -9.83 12.11 -19.87
C GLU A 124 -8.88 13.24 -19.43
N THR A 125 -8.44 13.22 -18.17
CA THR A 125 -7.58 14.26 -17.58
C THR A 125 -6.14 13.79 -17.35
N HIS A 126 -5.90 12.48 -17.32
CA HIS A 126 -4.60 11.86 -17.08
C HIS A 126 -4.34 10.72 -18.08
N THR A 127 -3.11 10.22 -18.11
CA THR A 127 -2.69 9.15 -19.01
C THR A 127 -3.37 7.81 -18.72
N SER A 128 -3.78 7.58 -17.46
CA SER A 128 -4.44 6.35 -17.03
C SER A 128 -5.35 6.58 -15.83
N PHE A 129 -6.24 5.62 -15.58
CA PHE A 129 -7.10 5.62 -14.40
C PHE A 129 -6.29 5.52 -13.10
N GLY A 130 -5.20 4.74 -13.10
CA GLY A 130 -4.26 4.70 -11.98
C GLY A 130 -3.65 6.07 -11.72
N GLU A 131 -3.14 6.75 -12.74
CA GLU A 131 -2.54 8.08 -12.58
C GLU A 131 -3.56 9.15 -12.17
N HIS A 132 -4.78 9.11 -12.69
CA HIS A 132 -5.86 9.99 -12.23
C HIS A 132 -6.05 9.89 -10.71
N ASN A 133 -6.22 8.67 -10.18
CA ASN A 133 -6.45 8.47 -8.76
C ASN A 133 -5.20 8.77 -7.92
N ASN A 134 -4.00 8.42 -8.41
CA ASN A 134 -2.73 8.75 -7.77
C ASN A 134 -2.53 10.26 -7.66
N SER A 135 -2.82 11.00 -8.73
CA SER A 135 -2.73 12.47 -8.75
C SER A 135 -3.69 13.12 -7.75
N ARG A 136 -4.92 12.61 -7.65
CA ARG A 136 -5.89 13.11 -6.66
C ARG A 136 -5.43 12.84 -5.23
N LEU A 137 -4.90 11.64 -4.95
CA LEU A 137 -4.35 11.33 -3.63
C LEU A 137 -3.20 12.30 -3.27
N ARG A 138 -2.22 12.45 -4.16
CA ARG A 138 -1.11 13.38 -3.93
C ARG A 138 -1.59 14.81 -3.71
N SER A 139 -2.50 15.30 -4.55
CA SER A 139 -3.02 16.66 -4.46
C SER A 139 -3.62 16.99 -3.08
N PHE A 140 -4.40 16.08 -2.50
CA PHE A 140 -4.93 16.37 -1.17
C PHE A 140 -3.91 16.12 -0.04
N LEU A 141 -3.00 15.15 -0.14
CA LEU A 141 -1.92 15.00 0.83
C LEU A 141 -1.03 16.27 0.87
N ASP A 142 -0.71 16.80 -0.30
CA ASP A 142 0.05 18.05 -0.43
C ASP A 142 -0.70 19.24 0.19
N SER A 143 -2.03 19.31 0.00
CA SER A 143 -2.86 20.36 0.59
C SER A 143 -2.87 20.34 2.12
N PHE A 144 -2.66 19.18 2.75
CA PHE A 144 -2.49 19.03 4.20
C PHE A 144 -1.03 19.11 4.66
N ASN A 145 -0.09 19.45 3.78
CA ASN A 145 1.34 19.56 4.05
C ASN A 145 1.94 18.28 4.66
N PHE A 146 1.55 17.11 4.17
CA PHE A 146 2.24 15.88 4.53
C PHE A 146 3.61 15.81 3.83
N GLU A 147 4.62 15.36 4.59
CA GLU A 147 5.92 14.99 4.04
C GLU A 147 5.93 13.48 3.79
N TYR A 148 5.98 13.06 2.53
CA TYR A 148 5.94 11.65 2.13
C TYR A 148 6.73 11.42 0.84
N ASP A 149 7.18 10.18 0.65
CA ASP A 149 7.67 9.67 -0.63
C ASP A 149 6.52 8.87 -1.28
N PHE A 150 6.10 9.23 -2.50
CA PHE A 150 5.09 8.48 -3.24
C PHE A 150 5.77 7.41 -4.09
N LEU A 151 5.35 6.14 -3.95
CA LEU A 151 5.85 5.03 -4.74
C LEU A 151 4.71 4.36 -5.52
N SER A 152 4.97 4.11 -6.81
CA SER A 152 4.12 3.33 -7.70
C SER A 152 4.57 1.87 -7.71
N ALA A 153 3.66 0.93 -7.52
CA ALA A 153 3.95 -0.49 -7.68
C ALA A 153 4.50 -0.79 -9.08
N THR A 154 3.85 -0.24 -10.13
CA THR A 154 4.30 -0.41 -11.51
C THR A 154 5.76 0.01 -11.70
N GLU A 155 6.16 1.15 -11.16
CA GLU A 155 7.53 1.63 -11.25
C GLU A 155 8.50 0.79 -10.41
N CYS A 156 8.10 0.40 -9.19
CA CYS A 156 8.95 -0.44 -8.33
C CYS A 156 9.23 -1.81 -8.95
N TYR A 157 8.22 -2.44 -9.56
CA TYR A 157 8.39 -3.72 -10.27
C TYR A 157 9.26 -3.58 -11.52
N LYS A 158 9.05 -2.53 -12.33
CA LYS A 158 9.78 -2.32 -13.59
C LYS A 158 11.22 -1.86 -13.40
N SER A 159 11.47 -1.05 -12.37
CA SER A 159 12.82 -0.51 -12.10
C SER A 159 13.76 -1.50 -11.42
N GLY A 160 13.25 -2.66 -11.00
CA GLY A 160 14.03 -3.68 -10.32
C GLY A 160 14.20 -3.48 -8.81
N ILE A 161 13.55 -2.50 -8.21
CA ILE A 161 13.56 -2.29 -6.74
C ILE A 161 13.13 -3.56 -6.01
N PHE A 162 12.20 -4.32 -6.57
CA PHE A 162 11.67 -5.55 -5.97
C PHE A 162 12.38 -6.83 -6.40
N ASP A 163 13.26 -6.79 -7.40
CA ASP A 163 13.84 -7.99 -8.03
C ASP A 163 14.47 -8.95 -7.02
N LYS A 164 15.29 -8.44 -6.12
CA LYS A 164 15.93 -9.27 -5.09
C LYS A 164 14.92 -9.96 -4.17
N ALA A 165 13.85 -9.29 -3.80
CA ALA A 165 12.81 -9.84 -2.93
C ALA A 165 11.90 -10.81 -3.72
N LEU A 166 11.64 -10.56 -5.01
CA LEU A 166 10.91 -11.47 -5.89
C LEU A 166 11.64 -12.80 -6.08
N ILE A 167 12.95 -12.79 -6.24
CA ILE A 167 13.75 -14.03 -6.29
C ILE A 167 13.63 -14.80 -4.98
N LYS A 168 13.69 -14.14 -3.82
CA LYS A 168 13.46 -14.82 -2.53
C LYS A 168 12.06 -15.45 -2.43
N VAL A 169 11.04 -14.78 -2.95
CA VAL A 169 9.68 -15.36 -3.03
C VAL A 169 9.66 -16.60 -3.92
N LEU A 170 10.37 -16.58 -5.05
CA LEU A 170 10.50 -17.73 -5.94
C LEU A 170 11.22 -18.91 -5.26
N ASP A 171 12.32 -18.63 -4.55
CA ASP A 171 13.07 -19.66 -3.78
C ASP A 171 12.19 -20.34 -2.72
N ARG A 172 11.21 -19.63 -2.18
CA ARG A 172 10.27 -20.10 -1.15
C ARG A 172 8.85 -20.35 -1.68
N TYR A 173 8.72 -20.54 -3.00
CA TYR A 173 7.43 -20.65 -3.71
C TYR A 173 6.46 -21.60 -3.03
N ASP A 174 6.85 -22.86 -2.83
CA ASP A 174 5.97 -23.90 -2.26
C ASP A 174 5.63 -23.64 -0.78
N GLU A 175 6.59 -23.15 -0.01
CA GLU A 175 6.36 -22.80 1.39
C GLU A 175 5.34 -21.66 1.54
N ILE A 176 5.43 -20.66 0.67
CA ILE A 176 4.51 -19.51 0.63
C ILE A 176 3.14 -19.96 0.15
N LYS A 177 3.08 -20.73 -0.94
CA LYS A 177 1.85 -21.29 -1.49
C LYS A 177 1.12 -22.11 -0.42
N ASN A 178 1.81 -23.02 0.26
CA ASN A 178 1.24 -23.85 1.33
C ASN A 178 0.79 -23.05 2.56
N THR A 179 1.33 -21.86 2.80
CA THR A 179 0.87 -20.95 3.86
C THR A 179 -0.51 -20.35 3.54
N ILE A 180 -0.76 -20.07 2.27
CA ILE A 180 -1.99 -19.39 1.82
C ILE A 180 -3.12 -20.39 1.49
N LEU A 181 -2.80 -21.54 0.87
CA LEU A 181 -3.79 -22.50 0.39
C LEU A 181 -4.88 -22.86 1.43
N PRO A 182 -4.57 -23.11 2.72
CA PRO A 182 -5.60 -23.46 3.70
C PRO A 182 -6.65 -22.37 3.95
N THR A 183 -6.32 -21.11 3.61
CA THR A 183 -7.21 -19.95 3.82
C THR A 183 -8.14 -19.69 2.63
N LEU A 184 -7.97 -20.42 1.53
CA LEU A 184 -8.74 -20.22 0.31
C LEU A 184 -9.87 -21.24 0.17
N GLY A 185 -10.97 -20.83 -0.47
CA GLY A 185 -12.02 -21.74 -0.91
C GLY A 185 -11.51 -22.71 -1.99
N GLU A 186 -12.21 -23.83 -2.18
CA GLU A 186 -11.79 -24.94 -3.03
C GLU A 186 -11.46 -24.51 -4.47
N GLU A 187 -12.30 -23.70 -5.09
CA GLU A 187 -12.07 -23.24 -6.47
C GLU A 187 -10.80 -22.38 -6.61
N ARG A 188 -10.54 -21.49 -5.65
CA ARG A 188 -9.34 -20.66 -5.68
C ARG A 188 -8.06 -21.44 -5.37
N ARG A 189 -8.14 -22.56 -4.66
CA ARG A 189 -6.97 -23.42 -4.40
C ARG A 189 -6.42 -24.02 -5.69
N LYS A 190 -7.28 -24.32 -6.68
CA LYS A 190 -6.90 -24.97 -7.93
C LYS A 190 -5.95 -24.13 -8.77
N THR A 191 -6.13 -22.83 -8.76
CA THR A 191 -5.38 -21.89 -9.62
C THR A 191 -4.44 -20.97 -8.85
N TYR A 192 -4.41 -21.06 -7.51
CA TYR A 192 -3.61 -20.16 -6.71
C TYR A 192 -2.11 -20.31 -6.97
N SER A 193 -1.46 -19.20 -7.23
CA SER A 193 0.00 -19.03 -7.24
C SER A 193 0.36 -17.72 -6.53
N PRO A 194 1.50 -17.64 -5.83
CA PRO A 194 2.06 -16.38 -5.37
C PRO A 194 2.31 -15.38 -6.51
N PHE A 195 2.71 -15.86 -7.69
CA PHE A 195 2.98 -15.03 -8.86
C PHE A 195 1.78 -14.94 -9.80
N LEU A 196 1.56 -13.74 -10.32
CA LEU A 196 0.58 -13.39 -11.34
C LEU A 196 1.34 -12.90 -12.57
N PRO A 197 1.51 -13.72 -13.61
CA PRO A 197 2.15 -13.27 -14.84
C PRO A 197 1.38 -12.14 -15.52
N ILE A 198 2.11 -11.24 -16.16
CA ILE A 198 1.53 -10.22 -17.05
C ILE A 198 1.53 -10.80 -18.47
N CYS A 199 0.36 -10.95 -19.06
CA CYS A 199 0.21 -11.48 -20.41
C CYS A 199 0.88 -10.55 -21.42
N GLN A 200 1.84 -11.06 -22.17
CA GLN A 200 2.59 -10.27 -23.17
C GLN A 200 1.70 -9.75 -24.31
N ASN A 201 0.66 -10.52 -24.68
CA ASN A 201 -0.24 -10.17 -25.79
C ASN A 201 -1.33 -9.17 -25.38
N SER A 202 -1.92 -9.35 -24.20
CA SER A 202 -3.07 -8.55 -23.76
C SER A 202 -2.72 -7.51 -22.69
N GLY A 203 -1.53 -7.57 -22.08
CA GLY A 203 -1.13 -6.74 -20.94
C GLY A 203 -1.86 -7.07 -19.63
N LYS A 204 -2.73 -8.08 -19.61
CA LYS A 204 -3.53 -8.42 -18.43
C LYS A 204 -2.73 -9.12 -17.35
N VAL A 205 -3.05 -8.83 -16.11
CA VAL A 205 -2.62 -9.59 -14.94
C VAL A 205 -3.37 -10.91 -14.90
N LEU A 206 -2.67 -12.04 -15.00
CA LEU A 206 -3.29 -13.36 -15.12
C LEU A 206 -3.37 -14.07 -13.77
N GLU A 207 -4.58 -14.49 -13.39
CA GLU A 207 -4.79 -15.40 -12.25
C GLU A 207 -4.78 -16.86 -12.75
N VAL A 208 -3.60 -17.39 -13.08
CA VAL A 208 -3.40 -18.72 -13.62
C VAL A 208 -2.52 -19.57 -12.72
N SER A 209 -2.63 -20.90 -12.85
CA SER A 209 -1.71 -21.83 -12.18
C SER A 209 -0.31 -21.72 -12.77
N ILE A 210 0.69 -21.64 -11.92
CA ILE A 210 2.08 -21.84 -12.32
C ILE A 210 2.34 -23.35 -12.36
N ILE A 211 2.80 -23.84 -13.49
CA ILE A 211 3.06 -25.25 -13.75
C ILE A 211 4.52 -25.64 -13.52
N GLU A 212 5.44 -24.66 -13.55
CA GLU A 212 6.86 -24.88 -13.33
C GLU A 212 7.50 -23.61 -12.76
N THR A 213 8.45 -23.79 -11.86
CA THR A 213 9.31 -22.73 -11.29
C THR A 213 10.77 -23.09 -11.56
N ASP A 214 11.57 -22.11 -11.99
CA ASP A 214 13.01 -22.26 -12.16
C ASP A 214 13.74 -21.19 -11.35
N GLN A 215 14.23 -21.59 -10.19
CA GLN A 215 14.94 -20.73 -9.26
C GLN A 215 16.29 -20.26 -9.83
N ASN A 216 16.97 -21.09 -10.63
CA ASN A 216 18.27 -20.75 -11.20
C ASN A 216 18.18 -19.64 -12.25
N ASN A 217 17.11 -19.67 -13.05
CA ASN A 217 16.87 -18.67 -14.09
C ASN A 217 15.89 -17.55 -13.65
N GLY A 218 15.31 -17.65 -12.45
CA GLY A 218 14.38 -16.65 -11.93
C GLY A 218 13.08 -16.59 -12.72
N THR A 219 12.56 -17.75 -13.19
CA THR A 219 11.40 -17.78 -14.07
C THR A 219 10.26 -18.65 -13.54
N VAL A 220 9.06 -18.39 -14.05
CA VAL A 220 7.87 -19.21 -13.86
C VAL A 220 7.23 -19.53 -15.21
N SER A 221 6.61 -20.72 -15.34
CA SER A 221 5.89 -21.12 -16.53
C SER A 221 4.41 -21.35 -16.22
N TYR A 222 3.56 -20.97 -17.17
CA TYR A 222 2.11 -21.17 -17.11
C TYR A 222 1.56 -21.55 -18.49
N LEU A 223 0.31 -22.02 -18.54
CA LEU A 223 -0.40 -22.23 -19.80
C LEU A 223 -1.22 -20.96 -20.11
N ASP A 224 -1.04 -20.42 -21.32
CA ASP A 224 -1.84 -19.30 -21.81
C ASP A 224 -3.33 -19.71 -21.83
N PRO A 225 -4.21 -18.96 -21.16
CA PRO A 225 -5.63 -19.34 -21.08
C PRO A 225 -6.35 -19.33 -22.44
N THR A 226 -5.78 -18.70 -23.48
CA THR A 226 -6.41 -18.58 -24.80
C THR A 226 -6.07 -19.72 -25.74
N ASN A 227 -4.83 -20.21 -25.76
CA ASN A 227 -4.33 -21.21 -26.71
C ASN A 227 -3.65 -22.41 -26.06
N GLN A 228 -3.54 -22.44 -24.72
CA GLN A 228 -2.91 -23.50 -23.94
C GLN A 228 -1.41 -23.70 -24.23
N GLU A 229 -0.75 -22.74 -24.85
CA GLU A 229 0.70 -22.76 -25.02
C GLU A 229 1.42 -22.54 -23.71
N LYS A 230 2.54 -23.26 -23.51
CA LYS A 230 3.41 -23.04 -22.36
C LYS A 230 4.20 -21.73 -22.56
N ILE A 231 3.97 -20.77 -21.66
CA ILE A 231 4.69 -19.49 -21.63
C ILE A 231 5.60 -19.47 -20.39
N THR A 232 6.86 -19.09 -20.60
CA THR A 232 7.84 -18.90 -19.53
C THR A 232 8.22 -17.42 -19.44
N VAL A 233 8.13 -16.84 -18.24
CA VAL A 233 8.44 -15.42 -18.00
C VAL A 233 9.32 -15.26 -16.77
N PRO A 234 10.20 -14.23 -16.73
CA PRO A 234 10.93 -13.90 -15.53
C PRO A 234 9.98 -13.38 -14.44
N VAL A 235 10.31 -13.62 -13.18
CA VAL A 235 9.54 -13.07 -12.05
C VAL A 235 9.84 -11.59 -11.79
N THR A 236 10.88 -11.05 -12.44
CA THR A 236 11.44 -9.71 -12.28
C THR A 236 11.07 -8.77 -13.43
N GLY A 237 11.49 -7.50 -13.33
CA GLY A 237 11.35 -6.51 -14.41
C GLY A 237 9.90 -6.18 -14.78
N GLY A 238 8.93 -6.45 -13.90
CA GLY A 238 7.52 -6.17 -14.16
C GLY A 238 6.80 -7.21 -15.04
N SER A 239 7.44 -8.36 -15.35
CA SER A 239 6.80 -9.45 -16.12
C SER A 239 5.84 -10.30 -15.28
N CYS A 240 5.99 -10.25 -13.96
CA CYS A 240 5.04 -10.78 -12.97
C CYS A 240 4.78 -9.73 -11.90
N LYS A 241 3.60 -9.80 -11.28
CA LYS A 241 3.37 -9.23 -9.96
C LYS A 241 3.02 -10.32 -8.95
N LEU A 242 3.01 -10.00 -7.68
CA LEU A 242 2.58 -10.96 -6.65
C LEU A 242 1.10 -10.82 -6.32
N GLN A 243 0.51 -11.91 -5.82
CA GLN A 243 -0.77 -11.88 -5.12
C GLN A 243 -0.67 -11.00 -3.87
N TRP A 244 -1.71 -10.25 -3.60
CA TRP A 244 -1.81 -9.19 -2.61
C TRP A 244 -1.13 -9.46 -1.25
N LYS A 245 -1.37 -10.60 -0.58
CA LYS A 245 -0.73 -10.88 0.72
C LYS A 245 0.76 -11.19 0.60
N CYS A 246 1.14 -11.79 -0.52
CA CYS A 246 2.53 -12.07 -0.84
C CYS A 246 3.26 -10.79 -1.29
N ASP A 247 2.58 -9.95 -2.07
CA ASP A 247 3.04 -8.62 -2.48
C ASP A 247 3.33 -7.74 -1.26
N TRP A 248 2.38 -7.67 -0.35
CA TRP A 248 2.51 -6.90 0.88
C TRP A 248 3.72 -7.34 1.72
N ALA A 249 3.89 -8.66 1.91
CA ALA A 249 5.05 -9.22 2.61
C ALA A 249 6.38 -8.93 1.90
N MET A 250 6.42 -9.07 0.58
CA MET A 250 7.59 -8.79 -0.25
C MET A 250 7.96 -7.31 -0.18
N ARG A 251 6.98 -6.42 -0.29
CA ARG A 251 7.14 -4.97 -0.22
C ARG A 251 7.75 -4.53 1.11
N TRP A 252 7.26 -5.04 2.24
CA TRP A 252 7.87 -4.77 3.55
C TRP A 252 9.35 -5.14 3.58
N SER A 253 9.72 -6.27 2.98
CA SER A 253 11.12 -6.71 2.91
C SER A 253 11.94 -5.81 2.00
N ALA A 254 11.44 -5.49 0.80
CA ALA A 254 12.19 -4.75 -0.21
C ALA A 254 12.41 -3.29 0.17
N LEU A 255 11.41 -2.66 0.78
CA LEU A 255 11.44 -1.25 1.19
C LEU A 255 11.98 -1.06 2.63
N GLY A 256 12.17 -2.15 3.38
CA GLY A 256 12.67 -2.09 4.75
C GLY A 256 11.69 -1.40 5.70
N VAL A 257 10.39 -1.68 5.55
CA VAL A 257 9.32 -1.06 6.33
C VAL A 257 9.40 -1.44 7.80
N ASP A 258 9.36 -0.46 8.68
CA ASP A 258 9.44 -0.65 10.13
C ASP A 258 8.07 -0.52 10.81
N TYR A 259 7.15 0.25 10.21
CA TYR A 259 5.80 0.47 10.75
C TYR A 259 4.76 0.63 9.64
N GLU A 260 3.63 -0.08 9.74
CA GLU A 260 2.45 0.10 8.89
C GLU A 260 1.17 -0.16 9.65
N MET A 261 0.18 0.73 9.51
CA MET A 261 -1.17 0.55 10.04
C MET A 261 -2.07 -0.14 9.01
N ALA A 262 -3.06 -0.87 9.48
CA ALA A 262 -4.07 -1.48 8.63
C ALA A 262 -5.45 -1.45 9.29
N GLY A 263 -6.51 -1.38 8.50
CA GLY A 263 -7.87 -1.49 9.01
C GLY A 263 -8.15 -2.88 9.60
N LYS A 264 -9.07 -2.97 10.55
CA LYS A 264 -9.47 -4.24 11.21
C LYS A 264 -9.86 -5.36 10.24
N ASP A 265 -10.40 -5.03 9.08
CA ASP A 265 -10.77 -6.00 8.05
C ASP A 265 -9.57 -6.68 7.39
N LEU A 266 -8.36 -6.19 7.63
CA LEU A 266 -7.11 -6.72 7.10
C LEU A 266 -6.30 -7.54 8.11
N ILE A 267 -6.79 -7.76 9.35
CA ILE A 267 -6.07 -8.49 10.41
C ILE A 267 -5.54 -9.83 9.91
N ASP A 268 -6.40 -10.66 9.30
CA ASP A 268 -5.98 -11.97 8.78
C ASP A 268 -4.94 -11.84 7.67
N SER A 269 -5.01 -10.77 6.87
CA SER A 269 -4.03 -10.49 5.82
C SER A 269 -2.69 -10.08 6.41
N VAL A 270 -2.68 -9.23 7.43
CA VAL A 270 -1.46 -8.86 8.19
C VAL A 270 -0.78 -10.08 8.79
N VAL A 271 -1.56 -10.97 9.41
CA VAL A 271 -1.04 -12.22 10.00
C VAL A 271 -0.41 -13.11 8.93
N LEU A 272 -1.07 -13.28 7.78
CA LEU A 272 -0.55 -14.11 6.69
C LEU A 272 0.68 -13.47 6.02
N SER A 273 0.62 -12.18 5.72
CA SER A 273 1.76 -11.44 5.17
C SER A 273 2.96 -11.46 6.11
N SER A 274 2.74 -11.37 7.42
CA SER A 274 3.80 -11.51 8.43
C SER A 274 4.46 -12.89 8.43
N LYS A 275 3.67 -13.97 8.24
CA LYS A 275 4.21 -15.34 8.09
C LYS A 275 5.06 -15.46 6.82
N ILE A 276 4.59 -14.92 5.70
CA ILE A 276 5.32 -14.92 4.43
C ILE A 276 6.61 -14.11 4.54
N ASN A 277 6.54 -12.93 5.13
CA ASN A 277 7.69 -12.04 5.30
C ASN A 277 8.84 -12.73 6.07
N ARG A 278 8.51 -13.51 7.11
CA ARG A 278 9.52 -14.33 7.82
C ARG A 278 10.11 -15.44 6.97
N LYS A 279 9.34 -16.01 6.03
CA LYS A 279 9.84 -17.05 5.11
C LYS A 279 10.82 -16.53 4.07
N ILE A 280 10.74 -15.26 3.74
CA ILE A 280 11.70 -14.58 2.85
C ILE A 280 12.84 -13.87 3.64
N ASP A 281 13.14 -14.38 4.82
CA ASP A 281 14.24 -13.92 5.70
C ASP A 281 14.15 -12.43 6.07
N SER A 282 12.94 -11.96 6.38
CA SER A 282 12.67 -10.59 6.81
C SER A 282 11.88 -10.56 8.12
N SER A 283 11.79 -9.38 8.73
CA SER A 283 11.01 -9.14 9.93
C SER A 283 9.81 -8.27 9.60
N PRO A 284 8.57 -8.73 9.84
CA PRO A 284 7.39 -7.92 9.55
C PRO A 284 7.42 -6.61 10.35
N PRO A 285 6.82 -5.51 9.83
CA PRO A 285 6.78 -4.24 10.54
C PRO A 285 6.01 -4.34 11.84
N GLU A 286 6.23 -3.39 12.74
CA GLU A 286 5.28 -3.09 13.81
C GLU A 286 4.05 -2.44 13.21
N GLY A 287 2.87 -2.56 13.86
CA GLY A 287 1.67 -1.99 13.31
C GLY A 287 0.49 -2.00 14.26
N PHE A 288 -0.53 -1.27 13.88
CA PHE A 288 -1.77 -1.15 14.62
C PHE A 288 -2.97 -1.38 13.69
N ASN A 289 -3.99 -2.06 14.18
CA ASN A 289 -5.23 -2.23 13.45
C ASN A 289 -6.26 -1.21 13.93
N ASP A 290 -6.68 -0.33 13.02
CA ASP A 290 -7.62 0.74 13.31
C ASP A 290 -9.07 0.40 12.95
N GLU A 291 -10.00 1.16 13.55
CA GLU A 291 -11.42 1.05 13.25
C GLU A 291 -11.75 1.54 11.85
N LEU A 292 -12.72 0.88 11.23
CA LEU A 292 -13.22 1.26 9.92
C LEU A 292 -14.10 2.50 10.01
N LEU A 293 -14.01 3.37 9.01
CA LEU A 293 -14.99 4.43 8.81
C LEU A 293 -16.26 3.84 8.20
N LEU A 294 -17.40 4.18 8.78
CA LEU A 294 -18.71 3.72 8.37
C LEU A 294 -19.50 4.86 7.75
N ASP A 295 -20.41 4.54 6.83
CA ASP A 295 -21.38 5.48 6.31
C ASP A 295 -22.56 5.67 7.28
N GLN A 296 -23.53 6.51 6.91
CA GLN A 296 -24.72 6.81 7.72
C GLN A 296 -25.60 5.58 8.02
N ASN A 297 -25.44 4.49 7.28
CA ASN A 297 -26.18 3.24 7.47
C ASN A 297 -25.39 2.23 8.32
N GLY A 298 -24.20 2.59 8.80
CA GLY A 298 -23.29 1.70 9.51
C GLY A 298 -22.57 0.71 8.60
N GLU A 299 -22.55 0.94 7.27
CA GLU A 299 -21.81 0.12 6.32
C GLU A 299 -20.41 0.67 6.09
N LYS A 300 -19.44 -0.24 5.87
CA LYS A 300 -18.07 0.15 5.52
C LYS A 300 -18.03 1.04 4.28
N ILE A 301 -17.35 2.16 4.38
CA ILE A 301 -17.03 3.02 3.23
C ILE A 301 -16.15 2.24 2.24
N SER A 302 -16.55 2.27 0.97
CA SER A 302 -15.88 1.50 -0.10
C SER A 302 -15.80 2.28 -1.41
N LYS A 303 -14.61 2.27 -2.03
CA LYS A 303 -14.37 2.87 -3.34
C LYS A 303 -15.30 2.32 -4.42
N SER A 304 -15.56 1.01 -4.40
CA SER A 304 -16.39 0.34 -5.41
C SER A 304 -17.90 0.61 -5.24
N LYS A 305 -18.36 0.93 -4.03
CA LYS A 305 -19.75 1.34 -3.74
C LYS A 305 -19.95 2.84 -3.98
N GLY A 306 -18.88 3.64 -3.94
CA GLY A 306 -18.95 5.10 -4.03
C GLY A 306 -19.72 5.75 -2.88
N ASN A 307 -19.83 5.07 -1.72
CA ASN A 307 -20.54 5.56 -0.53
C ASN A 307 -19.64 6.31 0.45
N GLY A 308 -18.39 6.59 0.05
CA GLY A 308 -17.43 7.35 0.87
C GLY A 308 -17.47 8.83 0.56
N LEU A 309 -17.48 9.65 1.60
CA LEU A 309 -17.29 11.10 1.46
C LEU A 309 -15.88 11.38 0.93
N THR A 310 -15.77 12.21 -0.10
CA THR A 310 -14.48 12.65 -0.62
C THR A 310 -13.91 13.79 0.24
N ILE A 311 -12.62 14.02 0.14
CA ILE A 311 -11.97 15.14 0.84
C ILE A 311 -12.53 16.48 0.35
N GLU A 312 -12.72 16.60 -0.95
CA GLU A 312 -13.29 17.82 -1.57
C GLU A 312 -14.71 18.10 -1.09
N GLU A 313 -15.52 17.07 -0.86
CA GLU A 313 -16.86 17.23 -0.29
C GLU A 313 -16.81 17.69 1.16
N TRP A 314 -15.91 17.13 1.98
CA TRP A 314 -15.70 17.60 3.34
C TRP A 314 -15.29 19.07 3.37
N LEU A 315 -14.31 19.45 2.55
CA LEU A 315 -13.76 20.82 2.53
C LEU A 315 -14.73 21.88 1.99
N LYS A 316 -15.89 21.50 1.42
CA LYS A 316 -16.98 22.45 1.12
C LYS A 316 -17.67 22.96 2.39
N TYR A 317 -17.64 22.20 3.47
CA TYR A 317 -18.43 22.49 4.69
C TYR A 317 -17.56 22.73 5.92
N GLY A 318 -16.33 22.27 5.93
CA GLY A 318 -15.40 22.40 7.05
C GLY A 318 -13.96 22.67 6.63
N PRO A 319 -13.16 23.33 7.48
CA PRO A 319 -11.73 23.54 7.20
C PRO A 319 -10.93 22.22 7.35
N GLN A 320 -9.67 22.24 6.93
CA GLN A 320 -8.76 21.09 7.01
C GLN A 320 -8.58 20.60 8.44
N GLU A 321 -8.52 21.51 9.41
CA GLU A 321 -8.40 21.21 10.83
C GLU A 321 -9.59 20.37 11.34
N SER A 322 -10.79 20.61 10.80
CA SER A 322 -11.99 19.85 11.20
C SER A 322 -11.89 18.39 10.76
N LEU A 323 -11.34 18.12 9.57
CA LEU A 323 -11.08 16.76 9.11
C LEU A 323 -9.98 16.10 9.95
N SER A 324 -8.90 16.82 10.21
CA SER A 324 -7.80 16.34 11.06
C SER A 324 -8.25 16.02 12.50
N TYR A 325 -9.18 16.78 13.04
CA TYR A 325 -9.74 16.54 14.37
C TYR A 325 -10.71 15.34 14.38
N PHE A 326 -11.41 15.10 13.28
CA PHE A 326 -12.32 13.96 13.13
C PHE A 326 -11.57 12.62 13.05
N MET A 327 -10.35 12.59 12.50
CA MET A 327 -9.53 11.38 12.32
C MET A 327 -8.84 10.91 13.61
#